data_a2da42aa42ff5253187bed690f8dee20
#
_entry.id   a2da42aa42ff5253187bed690f8dee20
#
_cell.length_a   1.000
_cell.length_b   1.000
_cell.length_c   1.000
_cell.angle_alpha   90.00
_cell.angle_beta   90.00
_cell.angle_gamma   90.00
#
_symmetry.space_group_name_H-M   'P 1'
#
loop_
_entity.id
_entity.type
_entity.pdbx_description
1 polymer ?
#
loop_
_entity_poly.entity_id
_entity_poly.type
_entity_poly.pdbx_seq_one_letter_code
_entity_poly.pdbx_strand_id
1 'polypeptide(L)'
;IDDLELKTYNKTLNSEEKIKLLNPSLTNEGYAFNTGWATKSNTNTPKSDTVWIAETSNKLSPNNPIKIYFENDDGIRFERIISIDNKYLFTINQKLINSSGKTIKIYPYAIINRNNLPSDLTDFYILHEGYTLITGENLEEVDYDDVKEKKYSSEGSSGVLIQGDKYWMTSIIPEQGRNFRFDLDYKEKYVASYIDLKGYESRPNSVI
;
A
#
# COMPACT_ATOMS: atom_id res chain seq x y z
N ILE A 1 7.40 -0.85 -0.02
CA ILE A 1 8.00 -1.17 -1.34
C ILE A 1 8.19 0.14 -2.06
N ASP A 2 9.40 0.49 -2.41
CA ASP A 2 9.75 1.81 -2.95
C ASP A 2 10.90 1.77 -3.99
N ASP A 3 11.26 0.59 -4.45
CA ASP A 3 12.22 0.40 -5.54
C ASP A 3 11.79 -0.86 -6.31
N LEU A 4 10.96 -0.66 -7.33
CA LEU A 4 10.40 -1.75 -8.13
C LEU A 4 10.65 -1.52 -9.62
N GLU A 5 11.47 -2.38 -10.20
CA GLU A 5 11.77 -2.40 -11.63
C GLU A 5 11.09 -3.59 -12.32
N LEU A 6 10.43 -3.32 -13.44
CA LEU A 6 9.75 -4.33 -14.26
C LEU A 6 10.73 -4.93 -15.26
N LYS A 7 11.35 -6.06 -14.91
CA LYS A 7 12.46 -6.67 -15.67
C LYS A 7 12.15 -7.02 -17.13
N THR A 8 10.89 -7.27 -17.45
CA THR A 8 10.46 -7.67 -18.81
C THR A 8 10.02 -6.49 -19.68
N TYR A 9 9.89 -5.29 -19.12
CA TYR A 9 9.39 -4.13 -19.83
C TYR A 9 10.46 -3.05 -19.94
N ASN A 10 10.72 -2.64 -21.17
CA ASN A 10 11.64 -1.55 -21.48
C ASN A 10 10.88 -0.21 -21.49
N LYS A 11 11.55 0.87 -21.13
CA LYS A 11 10.98 2.22 -21.10
C LYS A 11 10.57 2.70 -22.49
N THR A 12 11.32 2.31 -23.53
CA THR A 12 10.98 2.53 -24.93
C THR A 12 11.34 1.30 -25.75
N LEU A 13 10.79 1.18 -26.97
CA LEU A 13 11.01 0.03 -27.87
C LEU A 13 12.50 -0.26 -28.15
N ASN A 14 13.34 0.76 -28.18
CA ASN A 14 14.76 0.65 -28.53
C ASN A 14 15.70 0.88 -27.33
N SER A 15 15.17 0.92 -26.11
CA SER A 15 15.96 1.12 -24.89
C SER A 15 16.17 -0.19 -24.15
N GLU A 16 17.34 -0.35 -23.55
CA GLU A 16 17.60 -1.41 -22.57
C GLU A 16 17.17 -0.99 -21.15
N GLU A 17 16.89 0.32 -20.94
CA GLU A 17 16.43 0.85 -19.68
C GLU A 17 15.05 0.27 -19.33
N LYS A 18 14.94 -0.26 -18.12
CA LYS A 18 13.70 -0.88 -17.63
C LYS A 18 12.75 0.16 -17.01
N ILE A 19 11.47 -0.19 -16.98
CA ILE A 19 10.48 0.59 -16.29
C ILE A 19 10.71 0.50 -14.77
N LYS A 20 10.97 1.63 -14.14
CA LYS A 20 10.91 1.77 -12.69
C LYS A 20 9.51 2.19 -12.31
N LEU A 21 8.71 1.24 -11.83
CA LEU A 21 7.31 1.50 -11.44
C LEU A 21 7.23 2.19 -10.09
N LEU A 22 8.05 1.77 -9.11
CA LEU A 22 8.14 2.44 -7.81
C LEU A 22 9.56 2.99 -7.63
N ASN A 23 9.64 4.15 -6.99
CA ASN A 23 10.89 4.87 -6.73
C ASN A 23 11.00 5.23 -5.25
N PRO A 24 12.23 5.31 -4.70
CA PRO A 24 12.44 5.64 -3.30
C PRO A 24 11.75 6.94 -2.88
N SER A 25 11.03 6.91 -1.78
CA SER A 25 10.15 7.98 -1.29
C SER A 25 10.84 9.33 -1.08
N LEU A 26 12.17 9.33 -0.86
CA LEU A 26 12.95 10.53 -0.60
C LEU A 26 13.48 11.18 -1.88
N THR A 27 13.22 10.62 -3.04
CA THR A 27 13.61 11.18 -4.33
C THR A 27 12.53 12.11 -4.88
N ASN A 28 12.88 12.95 -5.84
CA ASN A 28 11.91 13.81 -6.54
C ASN A 28 10.81 12.98 -7.23
N GLU A 29 11.18 11.82 -7.75
CA GLU A 29 10.27 10.88 -8.43
C GLU A 29 9.73 9.82 -7.47
N GLY A 30 9.77 10.09 -6.15
CA GLY A 30 9.34 9.15 -5.13
C GLY A 30 7.93 8.65 -5.40
N TYR A 31 7.79 7.33 -5.50
CA TYR A 31 6.55 6.63 -5.71
C TYR A 31 6.60 5.31 -4.95
N ALA A 32 5.91 5.23 -3.82
CA ALA A 32 6.10 4.14 -2.87
C ALA A 32 4.78 3.61 -2.33
N PHE A 33 4.79 2.30 -2.07
CA PHE A 33 3.71 1.59 -1.40
C PHE A 33 4.12 1.24 0.03
N ASN A 34 3.26 1.57 0.99
CA ASN A 34 3.46 1.32 2.40
C ASN A 34 2.23 0.63 3.01
N THR A 35 2.47 -0.24 3.99
CA THR A 35 1.40 -0.83 4.82
C THR A 35 1.74 -0.66 6.29
N GLY A 36 0.73 -0.73 7.14
CA GLY A 36 0.94 -0.62 8.58
C GLY A 36 -0.30 -0.92 9.40
N TRP A 37 -0.20 -0.59 10.67
CA TRP A 37 -1.28 -0.72 11.63
C TRP A 37 -1.48 0.60 12.35
N ALA A 38 -2.66 1.18 12.21
CA ALA A 38 -3.09 2.29 13.05
C ALA A 38 -3.70 1.76 14.35
N THR A 39 -3.64 2.54 15.42
CA THR A 39 -4.26 2.23 16.69
C THR A 39 -4.78 3.49 17.35
N LYS A 40 -5.83 3.35 18.15
CA LYS A 40 -6.35 4.40 19.03
C LYS A 40 -5.84 4.26 20.47
N SER A 41 -5.14 3.16 20.76
CA SER A 41 -4.51 2.91 22.06
C SER A 41 -3.06 3.42 22.08
N ASN A 42 -2.48 3.49 23.27
CA ASN A 42 -1.06 3.87 23.42
C ASN A 42 -0.10 2.69 23.14
N THR A 43 -0.39 1.93 22.08
CA THR A 43 0.43 0.80 21.62
C THR A 43 1.45 1.30 20.61
N ASN A 44 2.72 0.96 20.83
CA ASN A 44 3.78 1.29 19.89
C ASN A 44 3.70 0.37 18.65
N THR A 45 3.07 0.85 17.57
CA THR A 45 3.02 0.15 16.27
C THR A 45 4.24 0.50 15.42
N PRO A 46 4.62 -0.36 14.45
CA PRO A 46 5.70 -0.07 13.53
C PRO A 46 5.49 1.25 12.77
N LYS A 47 6.55 2.05 12.65
CA LYS A 47 6.59 3.34 11.95
C LYS A 47 7.51 3.25 10.72
N SER A 48 7.69 4.38 10.04
CA SER A 48 8.55 4.48 8.85
C SER A 48 10.03 4.23 9.12
N ASP A 49 10.48 4.46 10.33
CA ASP A 49 11.85 4.27 10.82
C ASP A 49 12.09 2.94 11.54
N THR A 50 11.04 2.09 11.62
CA THR A 50 11.14 0.78 12.28
C THR A 50 12.08 -0.14 11.52
N VAL A 51 13.07 -0.68 12.21
CA VAL A 51 13.96 -1.71 11.69
C VAL A 51 13.27 -3.06 11.79
N TRP A 52 13.02 -3.68 10.64
CA TRP A 52 12.43 -5.00 10.55
C TRP A 52 13.49 -6.09 10.56
N ILE A 53 13.19 -7.18 11.22
CA ILE A 53 14.03 -8.38 11.23
C ILE A 53 13.50 -9.37 10.21
N ALA A 54 14.34 -9.82 9.28
CA ALA A 54 13.98 -10.86 8.32
C ALA A 54 14.19 -12.24 8.95
N GLU A 55 13.18 -13.10 8.93
CA GLU A 55 13.30 -14.50 9.36
C GLU A 55 13.97 -15.38 8.29
N THR A 56 13.94 -14.94 7.05
CA THR A 56 14.52 -15.67 5.92
C THR A 56 15.54 -14.81 5.20
N SER A 57 16.66 -15.40 4.81
CA SER A 57 17.68 -14.74 3.98
C SER A 57 17.38 -14.81 2.48
N ASN A 58 16.25 -15.39 2.09
CA ASN A 58 15.88 -15.60 0.71
C ASN A 58 15.43 -14.29 0.04
N LYS A 59 15.67 -14.20 -1.25
CA LYS A 59 15.09 -13.13 -2.07
C LYS A 59 13.63 -13.47 -2.39
N LEU A 60 12.77 -12.44 -2.38
CA LEU A 60 11.38 -12.58 -2.80
C LEU A 60 11.29 -13.05 -4.24
N SER A 61 10.54 -14.09 -4.47
CA SER A 61 10.19 -14.60 -5.79
C SER A 61 8.84 -15.33 -5.73
N PRO A 62 8.22 -15.69 -6.86
CA PRO A 62 6.92 -16.36 -6.85
C PRO A 62 6.84 -17.63 -6.00
N ASN A 63 7.96 -18.33 -5.80
CA ASN A 63 8.04 -19.55 -5.01
C ASN A 63 8.66 -19.34 -3.61
N ASN A 64 9.11 -18.13 -3.30
CA ASN A 64 9.81 -17.83 -2.06
C ASN A 64 9.26 -16.55 -1.43
N PRO A 65 8.18 -16.64 -0.64
CA PRO A 65 7.72 -15.51 0.17
C PRO A 65 8.78 -15.11 1.20
N ILE A 66 8.80 -13.85 1.57
CA ILE A 66 9.63 -13.36 2.66
C ILE A 66 8.77 -13.09 3.89
N LYS A 67 9.34 -13.37 5.06
CA LYS A 67 8.74 -13.04 6.35
C LYS A 67 9.64 -12.09 7.10
N ILE A 68 9.05 -10.97 7.53
CA ILE A 68 9.72 -9.98 8.36
C ILE A 68 8.88 -9.71 9.61
N TYR A 69 9.52 -9.33 10.68
CA TYR A 69 8.84 -9.00 11.92
C TYR A 69 9.50 -7.84 12.66
N PHE A 70 8.72 -7.22 13.51
CA PHE A 70 9.13 -6.27 14.52
C PHE A 70 8.43 -6.63 15.83
N GLU A 71 9.15 -6.59 16.95
CA GLU A 71 8.59 -6.78 18.28
C GLU A 71 8.84 -5.52 19.11
N ASN A 72 7.79 -5.00 19.73
CA ASN A 72 7.89 -3.84 20.58
C ASN A 72 8.16 -4.23 22.06
N ASP A 73 8.49 -3.24 22.89
CA ASP A 73 8.81 -3.44 24.30
C ASP A 73 7.61 -3.91 25.15
N ASP A 74 6.38 -3.81 24.63
CA ASP A 74 5.17 -4.32 25.29
C ASP A 74 4.94 -5.82 25.07
N GLY A 75 5.80 -6.51 24.30
CA GLY A 75 5.65 -7.93 23.95
C GLY A 75 4.61 -8.14 22.84
N ILE A 76 4.47 -7.19 21.93
CA ILE A 76 3.61 -7.30 20.76
C ILE A 76 4.49 -7.45 19.54
N ARG A 77 4.32 -8.57 18.82
CA ARG A 77 5.06 -8.88 17.61
C ARG A 77 4.16 -8.65 16.38
N PHE A 78 4.62 -7.80 15.48
CA PHE A 78 4.03 -7.50 14.18
C PHE A 78 4.79 -8.27 13.11
N GLU A 79 4.09 -9.08 12.34
CA GLU A 79 4.68 -9.88 11.26
C GLU A 79 4.08 -9.49 9.92
N ARG A 80 4.89 -9.55 8.88
CA ARG A 80 4.46 -9.46 7.47
C ARG A 80 5.00 -10.64 6.70
N ILE A 81 4.12 -11.31 5.99
CA ILE A 81 4.48 -12.29 4.97
C ILE A 81 4.18 -11.66 3.63
N ILE A 82 5.22 -11.44 2.83
CA ILE A 82 5.12 -10.81 1.52
C ILE A 82 5.38 -11.89 0.48
N SER A 83 4.43 -12.10 -0.41
CA SER A 83 4.54 -12.97 -1.56
C SER A 83 4.25 -12.20 -2.85
N ILE A 84 4.73 -12.71 -3.96
CA ILE A 84 4.51 -12.16 -5.31
C ILE A 84 4.16 -13.33 -6.24
N ASP A 85 3.26 -13.09 -7.20
CA ASP A 85 3.02 -14.03 -8.28
C ASP A 85 3.83 -13.70 -9.54
N ASN A 86 3.61 -14.45 -10.62
CA ASN A 86 4.27 -14.22 -11.91
C ASN A 86 3.70 -13.02 -12.71
N LYS A 87 2.68 -12.35 -12.18
CA LYS A 87 1.97 -11.23 -12.81
C LYS A 87 2.08 -9.93 -12.01
N TYR A 88 3.08 -9.86 -11.11
CA TYR A 88 3.34 -8.70 -10.24
C TYR A 88 2.25 -8.41 -9.18
N LEU A 89 1.38 -9.38 -8.87
CA LEU A 89 0.48 -9.26 -7.72
C LEU A 89 1.24 -9.58 -6.45
N PHE A 90 1.41 -8.56 -5.60
CA PHE A 90 1.94 -8.71 -4.25
C PHE A 90 0.81 -9.03 -3.28
N THR A 91 0.98 -10.07 -2.48
CA THR A 91 0.10 -10.35 -1.34
C THR A 91 0.85 -10.08 -0.05
N ILE A 92 0.31 -9.21 0.80
CA ILE A 92 0.90 -8.85 2.08
C ILE A 92 -0.03 -9.31 3.18
N ASN A 93 0.31 -10.43 3.81
CA ASN A 93 -0.39 -10.91 5.00
C ASN A 93 0.21 -10.24 6.23
N GLN A 94 -0.61 -9.51 6.95
CA GLN A 94 -0.26 -8.84 8.20
C GLN A 94 -0.77 -9.68 9.36
N LYS A 95 0.11 -10.00 10.31
CA LYS A 95 -0.20 -10.80 11.48
C LYS A 95 0.30 -10.09 12.73
N LEU A 96 -0.46 -10.22 13.80
CA LEU A 96 -0.08 -9.68 15.11
C LEU A 96 -0.15 -10.79 16.15
N ILE A 97 0.90 -10.92 16.94
CA ILE A 97 0.99 -11.81 18.10
C ILE A 97 1.06 -10.92 19.33
N ASN A 98 0.04 -11.04 20.18
CA ASN A 98 -0.05 -10.25 21.40
C ASN A 98 0.34 -11.08 22.61
N SER A 99 1.59 -10.96 23.06
CA SER A 99 2.06 -11.54 24.31
C SER A 99 1.99 -10.55 25.49
N SER A 100 1.40 -9.37 25.28
CA SER A 100 1.18 -8.40 26.34
C SER A 100 0.02 -8.78 27.26
N GLY A 101 -0.05 -8.20 28.43
CA GLY A 101 -1.20 -8.34 29.35
C GLY A 101 -2.44 -7.53 28.99
N LYS A 102 -2.48 -6.86 27.80
CA LYS A 102 -3.51 -5.89 27.44
C LYS A 102 -4.26 -6.33 26.18
N THR A 103 -5.55 -6.06 26.13
CA THR A 103 -6.32 -6.11 24.89
C THR A 103 -6.00 -4.88 24.05
N ILE A 104 -5.66 -5.06 22.78
CA ILE A 104 -5.36 -3.99 21.84
C ILE A 104 -6.28 -4.05 20.64
N LYS A 105 -6.56 -2.89 20.05
CA LYS A 105 -7.30 -2.80 18.79
C LYS A 105 -6.47 -2.09 17.74
N ILE A 106 -6.32 -2.74 16.61
CA ILE A 106 -5.53 -2.25 15.47
C ILE A 106 -6.37 -2.16 14.22
N TYR A 107 -5.98 -1.26 13.32
CA TYR A 107 -6.62 -0.99 12.05
C TYR A 107 -5.55 -1.09 10.94
N PRO A 108 -5.53 -2.16 10.15
CA PRO A 108 -4.64 -2.26 9.02
C PRO A 108 -4.89 -1.13 8.02
N TYR A 109 -3.81 -0.61 7.46
CA TYR A 109 -3.86 0.39 6.41
C TYR A 109 -2.83 0.12 5.32
N ALA A 110 -3.07 0.68 4.14
CA ALA A 110 -2.09 0.76 3.06
C ALA A 110 -2.13 2.16 2.45
N ILE A 111 -0.98 2.60 1.95
CA ILE A 111 -0.81 3.93 1.35
C ILE A 111 0.07 3.82 0.12
N ILE A 112 -0.36 4.45 -0.96
CA ILE A 112 0.47 4.77 -2.11
C ILE A 112 0.78 6.27 -2.03
N ASN A 113 2.07 6.59 -1.95
CA ASN A 113 2.54 7.98 -1.95
C ASN A 113 3.28 8.26 -3.24
N ARG A 114 3.01 9.41 -3.86
CA ARG A 114 3.72 9.90 -5.02
C ARG A 114 4.09 11.36 -4.85
N ASN A 115 5.38 11.69 -5.02
CA ASN A 115 5.88 13.04 -4.79
C ASN A 115 5.51 13.98 -5.94
N ASN A 116 5.70 13.54 -7.18
CA ASN A 116 5.40 14.33 -8.38
C ASN A 116 4.68 13.47 -9.41
N LEU A 117 3.97 14.11 -10.32
CA LEU A 117 3.34 13.44 -11.47
C LEU A 117 4.41 12.91 -12.43
N PRO A 118 4.12 11.85 -13.21
CA PRO A 118 5.01 11.39 -14.26
C PRO A 118 5.19 12.49 -15.30
N SER A 119 6.41 12.58 -15.84
CA SER A 119 6.74 13.56 -16.87
C SER A 119 6.13 13.27 -18.24
N ASP A 120 5.56 12.08 -18.40
CA ASP A 120 4.97 11.58 -19.65
C ASP A 120 3.45 11.48 -19.60
N LEU A 121 2.80 12.18 -18.67
CA LEU A 121 1.35 12.39 -18.70
C LEU A 121 0.95 13.01 -20.03
N THR A 122 -0.12 12.50 -20.60
CA THR A 122 -0.52 12.90 -21.94
C THR A 122 -1.68 13.88 -21.99
N ASP A 123 -2.43 14.03 -20.89
CA ASP A 123 -3.71 14.78 -20.84
C ASP A 123 -4.65 14.41 -22.01
N PHE A 124 -4.55 13.16 -22.46
CA PHE A 124 -5.30 12.70 -23.61
C PHE A 124 -6.66 12.17 -23.14
N TYR A 125 -7.71 12.86 -23.46
CA TYR A 125 -9.07 12.62 -22.94
C TYR A 125 -9.62 11.18 -23.09
N ILE A 126 -8.98 10.32 -23.89
CA ILE A 126 -9.37 8.90 -24.04
C ILE A 126 -8.73 8.00 -22.98
N LEU A 127 -7.67 8.47 -22.33
CA LEU A 127 -6.94 7.70 -21.29
C LEU A 127 -7.12 8.40 -19.95
N HIS A 128 -7.72 7.71 -18.99
CA HIS A 128 -7.75 8.20 -17.62
C HIS A 128 -6.38 8.02 -16.96
N GLU A 129 -5.74 9.13 -16.63
CA GLU A 129 -4.49 9.20 -15.87
C GLU A 129 -4.81 9.85 -14.51
N GLY A 130 -4.89 9.07 -13.47
CA GLY A 130 -5.37 9.53 -12.17
C GLY A 130 -5.69 8.38 -11.22
N TYR A 131 -6.78 8.53 -10.51
CA TYR A 131 -7.27 7.54 -9.55
C TYR A 131 -8.60 6.96 -9.99
N THR A 132 -8.76 5.67 -9.79
CA THR A 132 -10.06 5.00 -9.90
C THR A 132 -10.40 4.35 -8.56
N LEU A 133 -11.52 4.78 -7.99
CA LEU A 133 -12.09 4.21 -6.78
C LEU A 133 -13.26 3.32 -7.16
N ILE A 134 -13.17 2.04 -6.84
CA ILE A 134 -14.30 1.11 -6.98
C ILE A 134 -14.69 0.67 -5.58
N THR A 135 -15.94 0.93 -5.19
CA THR A 135 -16.50 0.51 -3.90
C THR A 135 -17.90 -0.05 -4.11
N GLY A 136 -18.04 -1.38 -3.96
CA GLY A 136 -19.26 -2.07 -4.33
C GLY A 136 -19.54 -1.95 -5.83
N GLU A 137 -20.67 -1.36 -6.19
CA GLU A 137 -21.08 -1.10 -7.59
C GLU A 137 -20.71 0.32 -8.07
N ASN A 138 -20.16 1.16 -7.18
CA ASN A 138 -19.79 2.52 -7.52
C ASN A 138 -18.39 2.57 -8.10
N LEU A 139 -18.24 3.28 -9.22
CA LEU A 139 -16.96 3.61 -9.84
C LEU A 139 -16.83 5.13 -9.89
N GLU A 140 -15.74 5.66 -9.39
CA GLU A 140 -15.38 7.07 -9.41
C GLU A 140 -13.99 7.23 -9.99
N GLU A 141 -13.87 8.01 -11.06
CA GLU A 141 -12.60 8.41 -11.67
C GLU A 141 -12.28 9.83 -11.20
N VAL A 142 -11.04 10.05 -10.77
CA VAL A 142 -10.58 11.30 -10.18
C VAL A 142 -9.24 11.67 -10.79
N ASP A 143 -9.16 12.80 -11.46
CA ASP A 143 -7.94 13.28 -12.06
C ASP A 143 -6.94 13.76 -10.99
N TYR A 144 -5.66 13.78 -11.33
CA TYR A 144 -4.63 14.25 -10.39
C TYR A 144 -4.85 15.71 -9.96
N ASP A 145 -5.33 16.56 -10.85
CA ASP A 145 -5.59 17.96 -10.51
C ASP A 145 -6.78 18.13 -9.57
N ASP A 146 -7.80 17.31 -9.72
CA ASP A 146 -8.96 17.32 -8.81
C ASP A 146 -8.57 17.03 -7.35
N VAL A 147 -7.61 16.09 -7.15
CA VAL A 147 -7.12 15.75 -5.81
C VAL A 147 -6.37 16.92 -5.15
N LYS A 148 -5.78 17.83 -5.94
CA LYS A 148 -5.17 19.06 -5.41
C LYS A 148 -6.21 20.03 -4.87
N GLU A 149 -7.39 20.05 -5.47
CA GLU A 149 -8.45 21.00 -5.12
C GLU A 149 -9.27 20.53 -3.91
N LYS A 150 -9.55 19.23 -3.81
CA LYS A 150 -10.34 18.65 -2.72
C LYS A 150 -9.94 17.22 -2.41
N LYS A 151 -10.29 16.78 -1.20
CA LYS A 151 -10.16 15.39 -0.79
C LYS A 151 -11.32 14.55 -1.31
N TYR A 152 -11.02 13.30 -1.62
CA TYR A 152 -12.02 12.29 -1.96
C TYR A 152 -12.02 11.19 -0.92
N SER A 153 -13.19 10.63 -0.65
CA SER A 153 -13.34 9.54 0.31
C SER A 153 -14.48 8.63 -0.12
N SER A 154 -14.23 7.34 -0.16
CA SER A 154 -15.23 6.33 -0.51
C SER A 154 -15.18 5.16 0.44
N GLU A 155 -16.33 4.73 0.97
CA GLU A 155 -16.45 3.62 1.92
C GLU A 155 -17.17 2.43 1.28
N GLY A 156 -16.72 1.22 1.61
CA GLY A 156 -17.32 0.00 1.12
C GLY A 156 -16.84 -1.23 1.88
N SER A 157 -17.33 -2.39 1.45
CA SER A 157 -16.87 -3.70 1.95
C SER A 157 -16.29 -4.57 0.83
N SER A 158 -16.35 -4.12 -0.39
CA SER A 158 -15.68 -4.69 -1.56
C SER A 158 -15.20 -3.58 -2.47
N GLY A 159 -14.06 -3.78 -3.12
CA GLY A 159 -13.56 -2.77 -4.05
C GLY A 159 -12.04 -2.78 -4.22
N VAL A 160 -11.58 -1.80 -4.98
CA VAL A 160 -10.16 -1.57 -5.27
C VAL A 160 -9.92 -0.08 -5.46
N LEU A 161 -8.76 0.39 -5.00
CA LEU A 161 -8.23 1.72 -5.31
C LEU A 161 -7.08 1.56 -6.28
N ILE A 162 -7.14 2.26 -7.39
CA ILE A 162 -6.15 2.22 -8.47
C ILE A 162 -5.57 3.63 -8.63
N GLN A 163 -4.25 3.69 -8.79
CA GLN A 163 -3.54 4.87 -9.28
C GLN A 163 -2.92 4.52 -10.62
N GLY A 164 -3.39 5.13 -11.67
CA GLY A 164 -3.04 4.84 -13.06
C GLY A 164 -2.26 5.97 -13.71
N ASP A 165 -1.30 5.58 -14.52
CA ASP A 165 -0.58 6.42 -15.47
C ASP A 165 -0.87 5.89 -16.89
N LYS A 166 -0.25 6.47 -17.88
CA LYS A 166 -0.44 6.13 -19.29
C LYS A 166 -0.45 4.62 -19.62
N TYR A 167 0.46 3.85 -19.02
CA TYR A 167 0.64 2.42 -19.33
C TYR A 167 0.69 1.54 -18.10
N TRP A 168 0.82 2.12 -16.93
CA TRP A 168 1.10 1.41 -15.69
C TRP A 168 0.13 1.83 -14.61
N MET A 169 -0.18 0.90 -13.73
CA MET A 169 -0.99 1.19 -12.55
C MET A 169 -0.44 0.49 -11.32
N THR A 170 -0.66 1.10 -10.18
CA THR A 170 -0.56 0.45 -8.87
C THR A 170 -1.94 0.41 -8.25
N SER A 171 -2.21 -0.64 -7.48
CA SER A 171 -3.53 -0.78 -6.84
C SER A 171 -3.43 -1.26 -5.41
N ILE A 172 -4.41 -0.89 -4.60
CA ILE A 172 -4.66 -1.42 -3.28
C ILE A 172 -5.95 -2.24 -3.35
N ILE A 173 -5.83 -3.54 -3.10
CA ILE A 173 -6.96 -4.46 -3.01
C ILE A 173 -7.07 -4.89 -1.54
N PRO A 174 -8.00 -4.34 -0.76
CA PRO A 174 -8.19 -4.73 0.64
C PRO A 174 -8.81 -6.13 0.76
N GLU A 175 -8.84 -6.67 1.98
CA GLU A 175 -9.64 -7.85 2.29
C GLU A 175 -11.12 -7.57 2.00
N GLN A 176 -11.71 -8.34 1.08
CA GLN A 176 -13.11 -8.18 0.69
C GLN A 176 -14.04 -8.71 1.78
N GLY A 177 -15.23 -8.11 1.91
CA GLY A 177 -16.22 -8.42 2.94
C GLY A 177 -15.97 -7.73 4.28
N ARG A 178 -14.97 -6.85 4.38
CA ARG A 178 -14.70 -6.01 5.55
C ARG A 178 -14.90 -4.54 5.22
N ASN A 179 -15.50 -3.79 6.13
CA ASN A 179 -15.72 -2.36 5.93
C ASN A 179 -14.38 -1.62 5.95
N PHE A 180 -14.15 -0.87 4.89
CA PHE A 180 -12.96 -0.04 4.71
C PHE A 180 -13.33 1.33 4.16
N ARG A 181 -12.33 2.21 4.15
CA ARG A 181 -12.39 3.50 3.49
C ARG A 181 -11.16 3.70 2.62
N PHE A 182 -11.38 4.20 1.43
CA PHE A 182 -10.36 4.80 0.58
C PHE A 182 -10.40 6.31 0.75
N ASP A 183 -9.21 6.92 0.83
CA ASP A 183 -9.06 8.37 0.85
C ASP A 183 -8.01 8.80 -0.17
N LEU A 184 -8.30 9.87 -0.92
CA LEU A 184 -7.34 10.58 -1.76
C LEU A 184 -7.11 11.96 -1.18
N ASP A 185 -5.85 12.37 -1.07
CA ASP A 185 -5.45 13.66 -0.51
C ASP A 185 -4.17 14.17 -1.21
N TYR A 186 -4.00 15.48 -1.24
CA TYR A 186 -2.78 16.13 -1.68
C TYR A 186 -2.28 17.08 -0.59
N LYS A 187 -1.08 16.78 -0.06
CA LYS A 187 -0.35 17.64 0.86
C LYS A 187 1.12 17.57 0.47
N GLU A 188 1.57 18.49 -0.39
CA GLU A 188 2.92 18.47 -0.97
C GLU A 188 3.24 17.21 -1.80
N LYS A 189 2.46 16.16 -1.66
CA LYS A 189 2.52 14.90 -2.41
C LYS A 189 1.14 14.27 -2.54
N TYR A 190 0.97 13.45 -3.55
CA TYR A 190 -0.23 12.67 -3.77
C TYR A 190 -0.27 11.47 -2.82
N VAL A 191 -1.40 11.26 -2.17
CA VAL A 191 -1.63 10.19 -1.20
C VAL A 191 -2.93 9.48 -1.55
N ALA A 192 -2.81 8.21 -1.89
CA ALA A 192 -3.95 7.30 -2.01
C ALA A 192 -3.88 6.28 -0.88
N SER A 193 -4.92 6.15 -0.09
CA SER A 193 -4.86 5.30 1.11
C SER A 193 -6.10 4.45 1.31
N TYR A 194 -5.89 3.34 1.99
CA TYR A 194 -6.88 2.41 2.51
C TYR A 194 -6.76 2.30 4.02
N ILE A 195 -7.86 2.21 4.71
CA ILE A 195 -7.91 1.84 6.14
C ILE A 195 -9.10 0.92 6.43
N ASP A 196 -8.87 -0.15 7.18
CA ASP A 196 -9.94 -0.99 7.74
C ASP A 196 -10.69 -0.20 8.84
N LEU A 197 -12.02 -0.10 8.74
CA LEU A 197 -12.83 0.71 9.65
C LEU A 197 -13.28 -0.07 10.90
N LYS A 198 -13.37 -1.39 10.81
CA LYS A 198 -13.79 -2.24 11.91
C LYS A 198 -12.67 -2.50 12.90
N GLY A 199 -11.44 -2.65 12.38
CA GLY A 199 -10.25 -3.04 13.12
C GLY A 199 -10.30 -4.49 13.59
N TYR A 200 -9.20 -4.93 14.16
CA TYR A 200 -9.03 -6.24 14.77
C TYR A 200 -8.71 -6.09 16.25
N GLU A 201 -9.44 -6.82 17.09
CA GLU A 201 -9.19 -6.87 18.52
C GLU A 201 -8.31 -8.07 18.84
N SER A 202 -7.16 -7.81 19.42
CA SER A 202 -6.23 -8.84 19.89
C SER A 202 -6.22 -8.85 21.43
N ARG A 203 -6.62 -9.98 22.00
CA ARG A 203 -6.59 -10.22 23.44
C ARG A 203 -5.19 -10.68 23.89
N PRO A 204 -4.90 -10.63 25.19
CA PRO A 204 -3.67 -11.22 25.72
C PRO A 204 -3.48 -12.66 25.26
N ASN A 205 -2.26 -13.01 24.88
CA ASN A 205 -1.85 -14.34 24.40
C ASN A 205 -2.64 -14.81 23.15
N SER A 206 -3.04 -13.89 22.28
CA SER A 206 -3.73 -14.21 21.04
C SER A 206 -2.93 -13.84 19.79
N VAL A 207 -3.35 -14.43 18.69
CA VAL A 207 -2.84 -14.18 17.33
C VAL A 207 -3.99 -13.75 16.45
N ILE A 208 -3.82 -12.69 15.68
CA ILE A 208 -4.76 -12.18 14.68
C ILE A 208 -4.05 -11.88 13.38
#